data_cc759017e9b8ac04dbf03544552fa467
#
_entry.id   cc759017e9b8ac04dbf03544552fa467
#
_cell.length_a   1.000
_cell.length_b   1.000
_cell.length_c   1.000
_cell.angle_alpha   90.00
_cell.angle_beta   90.00
_cell.angle_gamma   90.00
#
_symmetry.space_group_name_H-M   'P 1'
#
loop_
_entity.id
_entity.type
_entity.pdbx_description
1 polymer ?
#
loop_
_entity_poly.entity_id
_entity_poly.type
_entity_poly.pdbx_seq_one_letter_code
_entity_poly.pdbx_strand_id
1 'polypeptide(L)'
;IKDINEIKQGIKVHLIENKLFKTNIVCVLLTVPLLKENVTKNALIPFCLRSGTKNLPSQIEINKKLEEMYGASFDCGIDKMGDNVVLKFYIESISNEYALNGENILEKNLENLLDIVFNPIQNGELLNKEFLELEKDNLKKVINRKIDDKDSYALETCISAMYGEEKFG
;
A
#
# COMPACT_ATOMS: atom_id res chain seq x y z
N ILE A 1 -12.00 20.08 -2.39
CA ILE A 1 -12.15 18.67 -2.79
C ILE A 1 -13.05 18.64 -4.01
N LYS A 2 -12.56 18.18 -5.12
CA LYS A 2 -13.41 17.84 -6.27
C LYS A 2 -13.58 16.33 -6.25
N ASP A 3 -14.76 15.87 -5.82
CA ASP A 3 -15.13 14.48 -5.98
C ASP A 3 -15.34 14.23 -7.48
N ILE A 4 -14.40 13.53 -8.08
CA ILE A 4 -14.60 13.00 -9.42
C ILE A 4 -15.42 11.74 -9.23
N ASN A 5 -16.63 11.76 -9.76
CA ASN A 5 -17.63 10.71 -9.66
C ASN A 5 -17.06 9.31 -9.98
N GLU A 6 -17.80 8.28 -9.56
CA GLU A 6 -17.53 6.88 -9.88
C GLU A 6 -17.24 6.72 -11.39
N ILE A 7 -15.98 6.46 -11.75
CA ILE A 7 -15.54 6.28 -13.13
C ILE A 7 -16.09 4.97 -13.70
N LYS A 8 -16.17 3.95 -12.84
CA LYS A 8 -16.70 2.62 -13.13
C LYS A 8 -17.24 2.05 -11.84
N GLN A 9 -18.20 1.13 -11.92
CA GLN A 9 -18.78 0.50 -10.74
C GLN A 9 -17.69 0.01 -9.78
N GLY A 10 -17.70 0.52 -8.54
CA GLY A 10 -16.74 0.21 -7.49
C GLY A 10 -15.42 0.98 -7.55
N ILE A 11 -15.20 1.85 -8.55
CA ILE A 11 -13.99 2.68 -8.66
C ILE A 11 -14.35 4.14 -8.45
N LYS A 12 -13.89 4.72 -7.34
CA LYS A 12 -14.07 6.13 -7.01
C LYS A 12 -12.72 6.85 -7.10
N VAL A 13 -12.73 8.04 -7.69
CA VAL A 13 -11.54 8.90 -7.75
C VAL A 13 -11.81 10.20 -7.00
N HIS A 14 -10.88 10.58 -6.15
CA HIS A 14 -10.92 11.82 -5.39
C HIS A 14 -9.71 12.66 -5.76
N LEU A 15 -9.94 13.92 -6.15
CA LEU A 15 -8.90 14.89 -6.39
C LEU A 15 -8.96 15.97 -5.31
N ILE A 16 -7.87 16.10 -4.55
CA ILE A 16 -7.71 17.10 -3.50
C ILE A 16 -6.62 18.07 -3.94
N GLU A 17 -7.01 19.26 -4.35
CA GLU A 17 -6.06 20.32 -4.71
C GLU A 17 -5.71 21.15 -3.47
N ASN A 18 -4.40 21.26 -3.18
CA ASN A 18 -3.90 22.09 -2.09
C ASN A 18 -2.56 22.75 -2.53
N LYS A 19 -2.54 24.08 -2.52
CA LYS A 19 -1.36 24.87 -2.94
C LYS A 19 -0.34 25.12 -1.81
N LEU A 20 -0.61 24.63 -0.59
CA LEU A 20 0.28 24.82 0.55
C LEU A 20 1.48 23.85 0.52
N PHE A 21 1.36 22.74 -0.19
CA PHE A 21 2.37 21.69 -0.24
C PHE A 21 3.13 21.74 -1.57
N LYS A 22 4.42 21.44 -1.49
CA LYS A 22 5.33 21.34 -2.65
C LYS A 22 5.38 19.91 -3.20
N THR A 23 4.67 18.99 -2.58
CA THR A 23 4.60 17.57 -2.95
C THR A 23 3.20 17.18 -3.41
N ASN A 24 3.14 16.16 -4.25
CA ASN A 24 1.93 15.47 -4.65
C ASN A 24 1.94 14.06 -4.06
N ILE A 25 0.77 13.59 -3.65
CA ILE A 25 0.57 12.20 -3.24
C ILE A 25 -0.44 11.57 -4.20
N VAL A 26 -0.06 10.44 -4.79
CA VAL A 26 -0.97 9.55 -5.52
C VAL A 26 -1.21 8.33 -4.64
N CYS A 27 -2.47 7.98 -4.42
CA CYS A 27 -2.85 6.88 -3.52
C CYS A 27 -3.85 5.94 -4.18
N VAL A 28 -3.64 4.63 -4.02
CA VAL A 28 -4.63 3.59 -4.33
C VAL A 28 -5.04 2.92 -3.03
N LEU A 29 -6.35 2.89 -2.78
CA LEU A 29 -6.97 2.26 -1.61
C LEU A 29 -7.88 1.12 -2.08
N LEU A 30 -7.56 -0.11 -1.69
CA LEU A 30 -8.37 -1.28 -1.99
C LEU A 30 -9.08 -1.73 -0.71
N THR A 31 -10.41 -1.64 -0.71
CA THR A 31 -11.23 -2.00 0.44
C THR A 31 -11.76 -3.42 0.31
N VAL A 32 -11.50 -4.26 1.31
CA VAL A 32 -11.98 -5.63 1.38
C VAL A 32 -12.63 -5.90 2.73
N PRO A 33 -13.64 -6.79 2.82
CA PRO A 33 -14.27 -7.14 4.10
C PRO A 33 -13.27 -7.71 5.11
N LEU A 34 -13.40 -7.30 6.38
CA LEU A 34 -12.61 -7.84 7.49
C LEU A 34 -13.15 -9.21 7.89
N LEU A 35 -12.51 -10.28 7.42
CA LEU A 35 -12.85 -11.66 7.73
C LEU A 35 -11.65 -12.34 8.40
N LYS A 36 -11.86 -12.99 9.54
CA LYS A 36 -10.81 -13.69 10.31
C LYS A 36 -9.98 -14.66 9.44
N GLU A 37 -10.62 -15.36 8.52
CA GLU A 37 -10.00 -16.33 7.63
C GLU A 37 -9.08 -15.71 6.56
N ASN A 38 -9.25 -14.42 6.24
CA ASN A 38 -8.56 -13.74 5.14
C ASN A 38 -7.66 -12.59 5.59
N VAL A 39 -7.80 -12.12 6.84
CA VAL A 39 -7.09 -10.92 7.31
C VAL A 39 -5.57 -11.04 7.16
N THR A 40 -4.99 -12.18 7.55
CA THR A 40 -3.55 -12.43 7.43
C THR A 40 -3.10 -12.56 5.98
N LYS A 41 -3.92 -13.17 5.12
CA LYS A 41 -3.63 -13.25 3.68
C LYS A 41 -3.65 -11.87 3.04
N ASN A 42 -4.69 -11.08 3.34
CA ASN A 42 -4.82 -9.72 2.84
C ASN A 42 -3.68 -8.81 3.33
N ALA A 43 -3.19 -9.03 4.56
CA ALA A 43 -2.07 -8.29 5.12
C ALA A 43 -0.75 -8.49 4.36
N LEU A 44 -0.56 -9.61 3.70
CA LEU A 44 0.65 -9.91 2.92
C LEU A 44 0.62 -9.29 1.52
N ILE A 45 -0.56 -9.01 0.96
CA ILE A 45 -0.71 -8.55 -0.42
C ILE A 45 0.12 -7.29 -0.71
N PRO A 46 0.03 -6.17 0.07
CA PRO A 46 0.79 -4.97 -0.23
C PRO A 46 2.30 -5.22 -0.26
N PHE A 47 2.80 -6.03 0.65
CA PHE A 47 4.23 -6.32 0.77
C PHE A 47 4.73 -7.21 -0.38
N CYS A 48 3.92 -8.16 -0.84
CA CYS A 48 4.24 -8.95 -2.02
C CYS A 48 4.24 -8.10 -3.30
N LEU A 49 3.29 -7.18 -3.45
CA LEU A 49 3.17 -6.32 -4.62
C LEU A 49 4.35 -5.35 -4.74
N ARG A 50 4.88 -4.82 -3.63
CA ARG A 50 6.05 -3.93 -3.65
C ARG A 50 7.35 -4.63 -4.03
N SER A 51 7.39 -5.96 -4.02
CA SER A 51 8.62 -6.71 -4.28
C SER A 51 9.02 -6.73 -5.75
N GLY A 52 8.08 -6.47 -6.68
CA GLY A 52 8.36 -6.36 -8.10
C GLY A 52 7.10 -6.42 -8.96
N THR A 53 7.21 -5.87 -10.17
CA THR A 53 6.18 -5.89 -11.22
C THR A 53 6.70 -6.64 -12.45
N LYS A 54 5.84 -6.91 -13.43
CA LYS A 54 6.29 -7.48 -14.72
C LYS A 54 7.24 -6.56 -15.46
N ASN A 55 7.13 -5.24 -15.27
CA ASN A 55 7.99 -4.25 -15.92
C ASN A 55 9.25 -3.94 -15.10
N LEU A 56 9.16 -4.04 -13.77
CA LEU A 56 10.22 -3.76 -12.80
C LEU A 56 10.36 -4.98 -11.88
N PRO A 57 11.07 -6.04 -12.28
CA PRO A 57 11.02 -7.36 -11.67
C PRO A 57 11.67 -7.47 -10.28
N SER A 58 12.19 -6.38 -9.72
CA SER A 58 12.74 -6.35 -8.37
C SER A 58 12.45 -5.04 -7.64
N GLN A 59 12.46 -5.07 -6.31
CA GLN A 59 12.35 -3.87 -5.48
C GLN A 59 13.48 -2.87 -5.77
N ILE A 60 14.65 -3.33 -6.16
CA ILE A 60 15.78 -2.46 -6.54
C ILE A 60 15.43 -1.65 -7.79
N GLU A 61 14.80 -2.25 -8.78
CA GLU A 61 14.38 -1.55 -10.00
C GLU A 61 13.24 -0.57 -9.75
N ILE A 62 12.28 -0.94 -8.87
CA ILE A 62 11.25 0.00 -8.41
C ILE A 62 11.90 1.20 -7.74
N ASN A 63 12.80 0.99 -6.77
CA ASN A 63 13.48 2.07 -6.07
C ASN A 63 14.30 2.94 -7.01
N LYS A 64 15.04 2.33 -7.95
CA LYS A 64 15.80 3.08 -8.96
C LYS A 64 14.87 3.95 -9.82
N LYS A 65 13.71 3.43 -10.21
CA LYS A 65 12.71 4.20 -10.95
C LYS A 65 12.17 5.38 -10.16
N LEU A 66 11.94 5.19 -8.85
CA LEU A 66 11.51 6.25 -7.94
C LEU A 66 12.59 7.33 -7.75
N GLU A 67 13.86 6.93 -7.66
CA GLU A 67 14.99 7.88 -7.60
C GLU A 67 15.08 8.73 -8.87
N GLU A 68 14.89 8.14 -10.06
CA GLU A 68 14.82 8.86 -11.34
C GLU A 68 13.67 9.88 -11.39
N MET A 69 12.66 9.71 -10.56
CA MET A 69 11.53 10.63 -10.40
C MET A 69 11.72 11.60 -9.22
N TYR A 70 12.91 12.22 -9.15
CA TYR A 70 13.29 13.20 -8.14
C TYR A 70 13.25 12.68 -6.70
N GLY A 71 13.57 11.41 -6.50
CA GLY A 71 13.55 10.79 -5.20
C GLY A 71 12.13 10.58 -4.66
N ALA A 72 11.19 10.23 -5.54
CA ALA A 72 9.84 9.85 -5.11
C ALA A 72 9.89 8.72 -4.10
N SER A 73 9.03 8.74 -3.10
CA SER A 73 8.91 7.68 -2.10
C SER A 73 7.66 6.86 -2.35
N PHE A 74 7.79 5.54 -2.28
CA PHE A 74 6.68 4.60 -2.32
C PHE A 74 6.54 3.91 -0.97
N ASP A 75 5.31 3.83 -0.46
CA ASP A 75 5.00 3.03 0.71
C ASP A 75 3.66 2.31 0.56
N CYS A 76 3.51 1.22 1.31
CA CYS A 76 2.31 0.40 1.30
C CYS A 76 2.03 -0.18 2.68
N GLY A 77 0.77 -0.47 2.95
CA GLY A 77 0.36 -1.02 4.24
C GLY A 77 -1.11 -1.41 4.27
N ILE A 78 -1.57 -1.71 5.46
CA ILE A 78 -2.97 -2.05 5.73
C ILE A 78 -3.49 -1.27 6.92
N ASP A 79 -4.78 -0.91 6.87
CA ASP A 79 -5.51 -0.36 8.00
C ASP A 79 -6.83 -1.11 8.18
N LYS A 80 -7.29 -1.19 9.43
CA LYS A 80 -8.65 -1.60 9.74
C LYS A 80 -9.54 -0.36 9.78
N MET A 81 -10.64 -0.36 9.04
CA MET A 81 -11.63 0.73 9.02
C MET A 81 -13.04 0.16 9.16
N GLY A 82 -13.58 0.19 10.38
CA GLY A 82 -14.84 -0.47 10.70
C GLY A 82 -14.78 -1.97 10.37
N ASP A 83 -15.75 -2.46 9.60
CA ASP A 83 -15.83 -3.86 9.16
C ASP A 83 -14.98 -4.20 7.93
N ASN A 84 -14.05 -3.31 7.56
CA ASN A 84 -13.21 -3.49 6.37
C ASN A 84 -11.72 -3.41 6.70
N VAL A 85 -10.94 -4.05 5.84
CA VAL A 85 -9.49 -3.85 5.71
C VAL A 85 -9.24 -2.99 4.47
N VAL A 86 -8.41 -1.98 4.61
CA VAL A 86 -7.99 -1.12 3.50
C VAL A 86 -6.52 -1.39 3.22
N LEU A 87 -6.24 -1.92 2.03
CA LEU A 87 -4.88 -2.05 1.51
C LEU A 87 -4.50 -0.71 0.90
N LYS A 88 -3.42 -0.11 1.39
CA LYS A 88 -2.95 1.22 0.99
C LYS A 88 -1.67 1.13 0.18
N PHE A 89 -1.62 1.89 -0.90
CA PHE A 89 -0.42 2.08 -1.71
C PHE A 89 -0.35 3.55 -2.07
N TYR A 90 0.80 4.18 -1.87
CA TYR A 90 0.96 5.58 -2.25
C TYR A 90 2.37 5.91 -2.68
N ILE A 91 2.47 6.88 -3.59
CA ILE A 91 3.72 7.50 -4.02
C ILE A 91 3.63 8.98 -3.69
N GLU A 92 4.62 9.47 -2.97
CA GLU A 92 4.83 10.89 -2.74
C GLU A 92 6.01 11.39 -3.56
N SER A 93 5.86 12.53 -4.22
CA SER A 93 6.89 13.17 -5.02
C SER A 93 6.76 14.67 -5.01
N ILE A 94 7.74 15.37 -5.59
CA ILE A 94 7.62 16.79 -5.85
C ILE A 94 6.46 17.10 -6.79
N SER A 95 5.87 18.28 -6.66
CA SER A 95 4.86 18.77 -7.59
C SER A 95 5.47 19.08 -8.97
N ASN A 96 4.67 18.95 -10.03
CA ASN A 96 5.07 19.25 -11.41
C ASN A 96 5.71 20.63 -11.57
N GLU A 97 5.32 21.59 -10.73
CA GLU A 97 5.86 22.96 -10.74
C GLU A 97 7.36 23.03 -10.42
N TYR A 98 7.88 22.01 -9.72
CA TYR A 98 9.29 21.90 -9.32
C TYR A 98 10.09 20.93 -10.19
N ALA A 99 9.42 20.26 -11.15
CA ALA A 99 10.08 19.36 -12.08
C ALA A 99 10.86 20.13 -13.14
N LEU A 100 12.00 19.59 -13.55
CA LEU A 100 12.80 20.14 -14.65
C LEU A 100 12.10 19.88 -15.99
N ASN A 101 12.32 20.77 -16.95
CA ASN A 101 11.86 20.60 -18.35
C ASN A 101 10.34 20.40 -18.53
N GLY A 102 9.52 20.77 -17.54
CA GLY A 102 8.05 20.64 -17.65
C GLY A 102 7.57 19.20 -17.59
N GLU A 103 8.28 18.31 -16.93
CA GLU A 103 7.88 16.92 -16.78
C GLU A 103 6.58 16.77 -15.95
N ASN A 104 5.70 15.87 -16.39
CA ASN A 104 4.50 15.53 -15.65
C ASN A 104 4.77 14.39 -14.65
N ILE A 105 5.30 14.76 -13.48
CA ILE A 105 5.67 13.81 -12.42
C ILE A 105 4.44 13.12 -11.84
N LEU A 106 3.33 13.84 -11.70
CA LEU A 106 2.08 13.28 -11.18
C LEU A 106 1.58 12.11 -12.05
N GLU A 107 1.59 12.26 -13.37
CA GLU A 107 1.19 11.21 -14.31
C GLU A 107 2.13 10.01 -14.25
N LYS A 108 3.44 10.25 -14.27
CA LYS A 108 4.46 9.19 -14.13
C LYS A 108 4.29 8.39 -12.83
N ASN A 109 4.01 9.07 -11.72
CA ASN A 109 3.76 8.41 -10.43
C ASN A 109 2.47 7.61 -10.43
N LEU A 110 1.42 8.11 -11.06
CA LEU A 110 0.18 7.36 -11.21
C LEU A 110 0.40 6.08 -12.04
N GLU A 111 1.10 6.16 -13.17
CA GLU A 111 1.44 5.01 -13.98
C GLU A 111 2.26 3.97 -13.22
N ASN A 112 3.30 4.40 -12.48
CA ASN A 112 4.11 3.50 -11.68
C ASN A 112 3.32 2.86 -10.52
N LEU A 113 2.46 3.63 -9.85
CA LEU A 113 1.62 3.09 -8.79
C LEU A 113 0.64 2.05 -9.32
N LEU A 114 0.02 2.32 -10.48
CA LEU A 114 -0.88 1.37 -11.14
C LEU A 114 -0.12 0.12 -11.61
N ASP A 115 1.12 0.25 -12.11
CA ASP A 115 1.96 -0.89 -12.46
C ASP A 115 2.25 -1.76 -11.24
N ILE A 116 2.64 -1.16 -10.11
CA ILE A 116 2.90 -1.89 -8.86
C ILE A 116 1.65 -2.65 -8.38
N VAL A 117 0.49 -2.01 -8.40
CA VAL A 117 -0.74 -2.59 -7.83
C VAL A 117 -1.39 -3.61 -8.75
N PHE A 118 -1.41 -3.37 -10.07
CA PHE A 118 -2.21 -4.15 -11.02
C PHE A 118 -1.40 -4.99 -12.01
N ASN A 119 -0.07 -4.90 -11.99
CA ASN A 119 0.80 -5.67 -12.88
C ASN A 119 1.88 -6.48 -12.13
N PRO A 120 1.51 -7.24 -11.07
CA PRO A 120 2.48 -7.98 -10.27
C PRO A 120 3.12 -9.13 -11.04
N ILE A 121 4.29 -9.57 -10.57
CA ILE A 121 4.87 -10.83 -11.01
C ILE A 121 4.02 -11.97 -10.46
N GLN A 122 3.57 -12.84 -11.36
CA GLN A 122 2.66 -13.95 -11.06
C GLN A 122 3.26 -15.29 -11.48
N ASN A 123 2.95 -16.34 -10.72
CA ASN A 123 3.15 -17.74 -11.09
C ASN A 123 1.79 -18.34 -11.44
N GLY A 124 1.41 -18.28 -12.72
CA GLY A 124 0.05 -18.57 -13.17
C GLY A 124 -0.93 -17.52 -12.66
N GLU A 125 -1.97 -17.95 -11.94
CA GLU A 125 -2.97 -17.05 -11.32
C GLU A 125 -2.58 -16.58 -9.90
N LEU A 126 -1.45 -17.05 -9.36
CA LEU A 126 -1.01 -16.77 -8.00
C LEU A 126 0.11 -15.73 -7.98
N LEU A 127 0.23 -15.01 -6.87
CA LEU A 127 1.38 -14.15 -6.60
C LEU A 127 2.68 -14.96 -6.59
N ASN A 128 3.80 -14.30 -6.87
CA ASN A 128 5.11 -14.93 -6.89
C ASN A 128 5.39 -15.64 -5.56
N LYS A 129 5.71 -16.94 -5.64
CA LYS A 129 5.89 -17.79 -4.45
C LYS A 129 7.08 -17.36 -3.59
N GLU A 130 8.17 -16.94 -4.20
CA GLU A 130 9.37 -16.50 -3.48
C GLU A 130 9.10 -15.24 -2.68
N PHE A 131 8.41 -14.26 -3.26
CA PHE A 131 7.99 -13.04 -2.56
C PHE A 131 7.03 -13.36 -1.42
N LEU A 132 6.08 -14.26 -1.65
CA LEU A 132 5.12 -14.65 -0.64
C LEU A 132 5.80 -15.33 0.57
N GLU A 133 6.73 -16.26 0.36
CA GLU A 133 7.44 -16.92 1.45
C GLU A 133 8.35 -15.93 2.21
N LEU A 134 9.04 -15.04 1.50
CA LEU A 134 9.84 -13.98 2.13
C LEU A 134 8.99 -13.10 3.05
N GLU A 135 7.83 -12.63 2.55
CA GLU A 135 6.97 -11.73 3.33
C GLU A 135 6.24 -12.46 4.47
N LYS A 136 5.94 -13.75 4.34
CA LYS A 136 5.49 -14.57 5.48
C LYS A 136 6.53 -14.64 6.59
N ASP A 137 7.80 -14.83 6.25
CA ASP A 137 8.87 -14.89 7.24
C ASP A 137 9.11 -13.52 7.91
N ASN A 138 9.00 -12.44 7.14
CA ASN A 138 9.04 -11.09 7.67
C ASN A 138 7.88 -10.83 8.65
N LEU A 139 6.66 -11.21 8.26
CA LEU A 139 5.47 -11.05 9.11
C LEU A 139 5.60 -11.87 10.41
N LYS A 140 6.11 -13.13 10.35
CA LYS A 140 6.39 -13.92 11.55
C LYS A 140 7.35 -13.22 12.49
N LYS A 141 8.43 -12.62 11.96
CA LYS A 141 9.38 -11.84 12.76
C LYS A 141 8.72 -10.63 13.42
N VAL A 142 7.86 -9.91 12.70
CA VAL A 142 7.11 -8.78 13.26
C VAL A 142 6.19 -9.23 14.39
N ILE A 143 5.42 -10.30 14.18
CA ILE A 143 4.51 -10.86 15.20
C ILE A 143 5.30 -11.28 16.45
N ASN A 144 6.42 -11.99 16.28
CA ASN A 144 7.23 -12.45 17.41
C ASN A 144 7.88 -11.30 18.20
N ARG A 145 8.18 -10.17 17.53
CA ARG A 145 8.74 -8.97 18.19
C ARG A 145 7.69 -8.10 18.90
N LYS A 146 6.41 -8.33 18.69
CA LYS A 146 5.34 -7.57 19.38
C LYS A 146 5.47 -7.63 20.91
N ILE A 147 5.91 -8.75 21.46
CA ILE A 147 6.16 -8.91 22.91
C ILE A 147 7.27 -8.00 23.44
N ASP A 148 8.19 -7.56 22.59
CA ASP A 148 9.31 -6.69 22.98
C ASP A 148 8.84 -5.25 23.21
N ASP A 149 7.79 -4.80 22.49
CA ASP A 149 7.11 -3.51 22.72
C ASP A 149 5.96 -3.71 23.72
N LYS A 150 6.29 -3.56 25.01
CA LYS A 150 5.38 -3.85 26.11
C LYS A 150 4.15 -2.96 26.14
N ASP A 151 4.26 -1.70 25.73
CA ASP A 151 3.19 -0.74 25.74
C ASP A 151 2.16 -1.07 24.66
N SER A 152 2.63 -1.30 23.42
CA SER A 152 1.78 -1.73 22.32
C SER A 152 1.16 -3.11 22.59
N TYR A 153 1.92 -4.04 23.17
CA TYR A 153 1.41 -5.38 23.52
C TYR A 153 0.33 -5.32 24.60
N ALA A 154 0.49 -4.49 25.62
CA ALA A 154 -0.50 -4.30 26.68
C ALA A 154 -1.80 -3.70 26.10
N LEU A 155 -1.70 -2.70 25.21
CA LEU A 155 -2.84 -2.10 24.55
C LEU A 155 -3.58 -3.11 23.67
N GLU A 156 -2.87 -3.86 22.83
CA GLU A 156 -3.47 -4.92 22.00
C GLU A 156 -4.15 -6.00 22.86
N THR A 157 -3.53 -6.41 23.96
CA THR A 157 -4.13 -7.38 24.88
C THR A 157 -5.40 -6.84 25.52
N CYS A 158 -5.41 -5.58 25.90
CA CYS A 158 -6.59 -4.91 26.43
C CYS A 158 -7.73 -4.86 25.39
N ILE A 159 -7.43 -4.46 24.16
CA ILE A 159 -8.41 -4.42 23.05
C ILE A 159 -8.96 -5.82 22.78
N SER A 160 -8.10 -6.83 22.72
CA SER A 160 -8.53 -8.23 22.52
C SER A 160 -9.39 -8.75 23.67
N ALA A 161 -9.13 -8.34 24.92
CA ALA A 161 -9.97 -8.72 26.07
C ALA A 161 -11.33 -8.04 26.01
N MET A 162 -11.42 -6.81 25.50
CA MET A 162 -12.68 -6.06 25.41
C MET A 162 -13.53 -6.45 24.20
N TYR A 163 -12.90 -6.76 23.06
CA TYR A 163 -13.56 -6.90 21.76
C TYR A 163 -13.20 -8.21 21.03
N GLY A 164 -12.61 -9.19 21.72
CA GLY A 164 -12.07 -10.41 21.08
C GLY A 164 -13.11 -11.29 20.35
N GLU A 165 -14.40 -11.11 20.63
CA GLU A 165 -15.50 -11.79 19.92
C GLU A 165 -15.98 -10.98 18.70
N GLU A 166 -15.59 -9.74 18.58
CA GLU A 166 -15.98 -8.87 17.49
C GLU A 166 -14.99 -8.99 16.30
N LYS A 167 -15.43 -8.57 15.11
CA LYS A 167 -14.60 -8.62 13.91
C LYS A 167 -13.34 -7.75 14.02
N PHE A 168 -13.41 -6.71 14.81
CA PHE A 168 -12.34 -5.72 14.99
C PHE A 168 -11.32 -6.13 16.07
N GLY A 169 -11.70 -6.98 17.03
CA GLY A 169 -10.90 -7.44 18.16
C GLY A 169 -9.80 -8.44 17.83
#